data_b46977cee6f02241fd53a989bff9aea9
#
_entry.id   b46977cee6f02241fd53a989bff9aea9
#
_cell.length_a   1.000
_cell.length_b   1.000
_cell.length_c   1.000
_cell.angle_alpha   90.00
_cell.angle_beta   90.00
_cell.angle_gamma   90.00
#
_symmetry.space_group_name_H-M   'P 1'
#
loop_
_entity.id
_entity.type
_entity.pdbx_description
1 polymer ?
#
loop_
_entity_poly.entity_id
_entity_poly.type
_entity_poly.pdbx_seq_one_letter_code
_entity_poly.pdbx_strand_id
1 'polypeptide(L)'
;MSFFENTRKPVGFGGKIMVAMMNLGHSPVARWGLRFLNAAPDARVLDCGCGGGANIRRLLKKCPQGVVKGIDYSPVSVEKSKRVNETAIVEGRCVVLQGSVADMMFADNWFDAVTAFETVYFWPDLPRCFREVYRVLKVGGTFLICNEANGDTDKDERWTEIIGGMTIYKDTELKAYLEQAGFHEVQIHKKKSWLCITARK
;
A
#
# COMPACT_ATOMS: atom_id res chain seq x y z
N MET A 1 -9.21 -20.77 12.19
CA MET A 1 -8.74 -19.47 11.73
C MET A 1 -9.89 -18.48 11.91
N SER A 2 -9.70 -17.47 12.74
CA SER A 2 -10.73 -16.44 13.00
C SER A 2 -11.05 -15.68 11.69
N PHE A 3 -12.29 -15.17 11.55
CA PHE A 3 -12.68 -14.34 10.40
C PHE A 3 -11.71 -13.14 10.22
N PHE A 4 -11.26 -12.54 11.31
CA PHE A 4 -10.34 -11.39 11.30
C PHE A 4 -8.89 -11.74 10.92
N GLU A 5 -8.44 -13.00 11.04
CA GLU A 5 -7.12 -13.42 10.54
C GLU A 5 -7.03 -13.32 9.01
N ASN A 6 -8.16 -13.38 8.29
CA ASN A 6 -8.22 -13.11 6.86
C ASN A 6 -7.94 -11.63 6.48
N THR A 7 -7.90 -10.72 7.43
CA THR A 7 -7.50 -9.34 7.19
C THR A 7 -6.01 -9.26 6.85
N ARG A 8 -5.20 -10.04 7.56
CA ARG A 8 -3.75 -10.11 7.33
C ARG A 8 -3.40 -10.97 6.12
N LYS A 9 -3.88 -12.21 6.07
CA LYS A 9 -3.58 -13.17 4.98
C LYS A 9 -4.88 -13.84 4.51
N PRO A 10 -5.60 -13.25 3.55
CA PRO A 10 -6.81 -13.84 3.03
C PRO A 10 -6.57 -15.24 2.45
N VAL A 11 -7.35 -16.23 2.91
CA VAL A 11 -7.30 -17.61 2.39
C VAL A 11 -8.70 -18.16 2.19
N GLY A 12 -8.88 -19.02 1.20
CA GLY A 12 -10.13 -19.70 0.90
C GLY A 12 -11.30 -18.77 0.58
N PHE A 13 -12.53 -19.26 0.79
CA PHE A 13 -13.76 -18.51 0.48
C PHE A 13 -13.97 -17.31 1.41
N GLY A 14 -13.68 -17.46 2.73
CA GLY A 14 -13.75 -16.36 3.69
C GLY A 14 -12.77 -15.23 3.36
N GLY A 15 -11.57 -15.57 2.89
CA GLY A 15 -10.60 -14.60 2.40
C GLY A 15 -11.09 -13.81 1.19
N LYS A 16 -11.79 -14.43 0.25
CA LYS A 16 -12.38 -13.74 -0.93
C LYS A 16 -13.42 -12.69 -0.52
N ILE A 17 -14.26 -13.02 0.47
CA ILE A 17 -15.25 -12.08 1.02
C ILE A 17 -14.54 -10.93 1.73
N MET A 18 -13.56 -11.23 2.58
CA MET A 18 -12.80 -10.22 3.32
C MET A 18 -12.13 -9.22 2.37
N VAL A 19 -11.43 -9.68 1.33
CA VAL A 19 -10.79 -8.79 0.33
C VAL A 19 -11.82 -7.91 -0.39
N ALA A 20 -13.01 -8.42 -0.66
CA ALA A 20 -14.08 -7.63 -1.27
C ALA A 20 -14.60 -6.53 -0.33
N MET A 21 -14.78 -6.84 0.96
CA MET A 21 -15.21 -5.89 1.99
C MET A 21 -14.13 -4.81 2.22
N MET A 22 -12.86 -5.18 2.28
CA MET A 22 -11.74 -4.26 2.42
C MET A 22 -11.66 -3.27 1.23
N ASN A 23 -11.85 -3.75 0.01
CA ASN A 23 -11.88 -2.88 -1.18
C ASN A 23 -12.96 -1.79 -1.13
N LEU A 24 -14.09 -2.06 -0.46
CA LEU A 24 -15.18 -1.10 -0.29
C LEU A 24 -14.96 -0.21 0.93
N GLY A 25 -14.64 -0.80 2.09
CA GLY A 25 -14.49 -0.09 3.37
C GLY A 25 -13.40 0.97 3.33
N HIS A 26 -12.23 0.64 2.78
CA HIS A 26 -11.07 1.56 2.74
C HIS A 26 -11.11 2.57 1.57
N SER A 27 -12.20 2.57 0.78
CA SER A 27 -12.33 3.47 -0.37
C SER A 27 -12.28 4.97 -0.02
N PRO A 28 -12.91 5.45 1.08
CA PRO A 28 -12.84 6.87 1.45
C PRO A 28 -11.43 7.33 1.81
N VAL A 29 -10.71 6.56 2.65
CA VAL A 29 -9.35 6.91 3.07
C VAL A 29 -8.39 6.89 1.87
N ALA A 30 -8.49 5.89 1.00
CA ALA A 30 -7.64 5.81 -0.19
C ALA A 30 -7.86 6.99 -1.14
N ARG A 31 -9.13 7.41 -1.37
CA ARG A 31 -9.42 8.61 -2.19
C ARG A 31 -8.86 9.88 -1.57
N TRP A 32 -8.92 9.98 -0.25
CA TRP A 32 -8.36 11.13 0.47
C TRP A 32 -6.84 11.13 0.35
N GLY A 33 -6.15 10.02 0.62
CA GLY A 33 -4.70 9.89 0.51
C GLY A 33 -4.18 10.16 -0.89
N LEU A 34 -4.86 9.67 -1.94
CA LEU A 34 -4.47 9.91 -3.34
C LEU A 34 -4.47 11.40 -3.77
N ARG A 35 -5.06 12.29 -2.98
CA ARG A 35 -4.99 13.75 -3.23
C ARG A 35 -3.60 14.30 -2.99
N PHE A 36 -2.80 13.62 -2.16
CA PHE A 36 -1.43 14.01 -1.82
C PHE A 36 -0.38 13.35 -2.74
N LEU A 37 -0.79 12.42 -3.58
CA LEU A 37 0.10 11.84 -4.59
C LEU A 37 0.15 12.74 -5.82
N ASN A 38 1.26 13.44 -6.00
CA ASN A 38 1.54 14.16 -7.24
C ASN A 38 2.30 13.22 -8.20
N ALA A 39 1.57 12.58 -9.12
CA ALA A 39 2.15 11.68 -10.13
C ALA A 39 1.80 12.18 -11.53
N ALA A 40 2.78 12.13 -12.43
CA ALA A 40 2.59 12.48 -13.83
C ALA A 40 1.61 11.51 -14.54
N PRO A 41 0.93 11.91 -15.60
CA PRO A 41 -0.01 11.05 -16.33
C PRO A 41 0.62 9.76 -16.88
N ASP A 42 1.90 9.74 -17.15
CA ASP A 42 2.70 8.63 -17.68
C ASP A 42 3.54 7.91 -16.61
N ALA A 43 3.33 8.23 -15.33
CA ALA A 43 4.11 7.69 -14.22
C ALA A 43 4.04 6.17 -14.13
N ARG A 44 5.17 5.56 -13.75
CA ARG A 44 5.27 4.16 -13.32
C ARG A 44 5.03 4.09 -11.83
N VAL A 45 3.96 3.45 -11.42
CA VAL A 45 3.55 3.38 -10.01
C VAL A 45 3.56 1.95 -9.50
N LEU A 46 4.04 1.74 -8.26
CA LEU A 46 3.93 0.48 -7.54
C LEU A 46 2.94 0.63 -6.39
N ASP A 47 2.01 -0.32 -6.26
CA ASP A 47 1.11 -0.44 -5.11
C ASP A 47 1.55 -1.64 -4.24
N CYS A 48 2.13 -1.36 -3.07
CA CYS A 48 2.66 -2.34 -2.14
C CYS A 48 1.57 -2.84 -1.19
N GLY A 49 1.30 -4.16 -1.17
CA GLY A 49 0.16 -4.74 -0.48
C GLY A 49 -1.14 -4.37 -1.20
N CYS A 50 -1.19 -4.60 -2.52
CA CYS A 50 -2.26 -4.11 -3.39
C CYS A 50 -3.64 -4.75 -3.11
N GLY A 51 -3.72 -5.78 -2.26
CA GLY A 51 -4.95 -6.43 -1.87
C GLY A 51 -5.80 -6.85 -3.07
N GLY A 52 -7.08 -6.51 -3.06
CA GLY A 52 -8.01 -6.82 -4.15
C GLY A 52 -7.92 -5.89 -5.36
N GLY A 53 -6.91 -5.03 -5.47
CA GLY A 53 -6.59 -4.24 -6.66
C GLY A 53 -7.44 -2.98 -6.87
N ALA A 54 -8.23 -2.56 -5.88
CA ALA A 54 -9.06 -1.36 -6.01
C ALA A 54 -8.22 -0.07 -6.14
N ASN A 55 -7.08 0.00 -5.46
CA ASN A 55 -6.17 1.14 -5.53
C ASN A 55 -5.36 1.14 -6.83
N ILE A 56 -4.96 -0.02 -7.34
CA ILE A 56 -4.38 -0.14 -8.69
C ILE A 56 -5.30 0.52 -9.72
N ARG A 57 -6.61 0.22 -9.68
CA ARG A 57 -7.58 0.84 -10.61
C ARG A 57 -7.70 2.35 -10.44
N ARG A 58 -7.54 2.88 -9.24
CA ARG A 58 -7.51 4.33 -8.99
C ARG A 58 -6.23 4.97 -9.52
N LEU A 59 -5.08 4.31 -9.32
CA LEU A 59 -3.79 4.75 -9.83
C LEU A 59 -3.74 4.76 -11.35
N LEU A 60 -4.30 3.73 -12.02
CA LEU A 60 -4.44 3.67 -13.49
C LEU A 60 -5.27 4.83 -14.05
N LYS A 61 -6.31 5.27 -13.31
CA LYS A 61 -7.09 6.47 -13.68
C LYS A 61 -6.31 7.76 -13.47
N LYS A 62 -5.48 7.80 -12.42
CA LYS A 62 -4.65 8.96 -12.11
C LYS A 62 -3.49 9.11 -13.10
N CYS A 63 -2.96 7.98 -13.58
CA CYS A 63 -1.85 7.91 -14.54
C CYS A 63 -2.34 7.21 -15.84
N PRO A 64 -3.15 7.88 -16.68
CA PRO A 64 -3.82 7.25 -17.80
C PRO A 64 -2.88 6.79 -18.92
N GLN A 65 -1.68 7.32 -18.99
CA GLN A 65 -0.62 6.93 -19.94
C GLN A 65 0.48 6.11 -19.25
N GLY A 66 0.38 5.92 -17.93
CA GLY A 66 1.35 5.23 -17.11
C GLY A 66 1.10 3.74 -16.96
N VAL A 67 1.99 3.11 -16.21
CA VAL A 67 1.94 1.68 -15.85
C VAL A 67 1.85 1.55 -14.34
N VAL A 68 0.93 0.72 -13.87
CA VAL A 68 0.80 0.40 -12.44
C VAL A 68 1.14 -1.06 -12.20
N LYS A 69 2.09 -1.30 -11.31
CA LYS A 69 2.39 -2.64 -10.80
C LYS A 69 1.84 -2.78 -9.38
N GLY A 70 1.36 -3.97 -9.05
CA GLY A 70 0.94 -4.33 -7.70
C GLY A 70 1.71 -5.52 -7.18
N ILE A 71 2.05 -5.50 -5.90
CA ILE A 71 2.63 -6.65 -5.20
C ILE A 71 1.80 -6.96 -3.95
N ASP A 72 1.52 -8.24 -3.74
CA ASP A 72 0.86 -8.72 -2.52
C ASP A 72 1.36 -10.13 -2.19
N TYR A 73 1.51 -10.44 -0.90
CA TYR A 73 1.99 -11.77 -0.49
C TYR A 73 0.90 -12.84 -0.50
N SER A 74 -0.39 -12.42 -0.49
CA SER A 74 -1.53 -13.33 -0.53
C SER A 74 -1.91 -13.70 -1.96
N PRO A 75 -1.88 -15.00 -2.34
CA PRO A 75 -2.29 -15.43 -3.67
C PRO A 75 -3.77 -15.13 -3.95
N VAL A 76 -4.63 -15.13 -2.92
CA VAL A 76 -6.06 -14.77 -3.04
C VAL A 76 -6.22 -13.30 -3.41
N SER A 77 -5.45 -12.41 -2.78
CA SER A 77 -5.41 -10.98 -3.10
C SER A 77 -4.92 -10.74 -4.52
N VAL A 78 -3.83 -11.37 -4.91
CA VAL A 78 -3.25 -11.29 -6.27
C VAL A 78 -4.25 -11.73 -7.34
N GLU A 79 -4.90 -12.87 -7.14
CA GLU A 79 -5.92 -13.38 -8.07
C GLU A 79 -7.09 -12.40 -8.21
N LYS A 80 -7.60 -11.88 -7.09
CA LYS A 80 -8.68 -10.89 -7.09
C LYS A 80 -8.23 -9.60 -7.78
N SER A 81 -7.03 -9.12 -7.49
CA SER A 81 -6.46 -7.92 -8.08
C SER A 81 -6.33 -8.04 -9.61
N LYS A 82 -5.85 -9.20 -10.10
CA LYS A 82 -5.77 -9.49 -11.54
C LYS A 82 -7.15 -9.40 -12.21
N ARG A 83 -8.18 -10.01 -11.63
CA ARG A 83 -9.55 -9.95 -12.18
C ARG A 83 -10.11 -8.51 -12.20
N VAL A 84 -9.88 -7.74 -11.12
CA VAL A 84 -10.38 -6.36 -11.02
C VAL A 84 -9.72 -5.44 -12.05
N ASN A 85 -8.49 -5.75 -12.48
CA ASN A 85 -7.69 -4.93 -13.39
C ASN A 85 -7.41 -5.62 -14.73
N GLU A 86 -8.21 -6.65 -15.09
CA GLU A 86 -8.00 -7.50 -16.27
C GLU A 86 -7.83 -6.70 -17.56
N THR A 87 -8.70 -5.73 -17.83
CA THR A 87 -8.61 -4.86 -19.00
C THR A 87 -7.24 -4.16 -19.07
N ALA A 88 -6.79 -3.55 -17.98
CA ALA A 88 -5.50 -2.86 -17.97
C ALA A 88 -4.31 -3.82 -18.07
N ILE A 89 -4.46 -5.09 -17.62
CA ILE A 89 -3.43 -6.13 -17.81
C ILE A 89 -3.33 -6.51 -19.29
N VAL A 90 -4.45 -6.71 -19.97
CA VAL A 90 -4.49 -7.00 -21.42
C VAL A 90 -3.92 -5.85 -22.24
N GLU A 91 -4.17 -4.61 -21.83
CA GLU A 91 -3.60 -3.39 -22.43
C GLU A 91 -2.10 -3.19 -22.13
N GLY A 92 -1.47 -4.05 -21.31
CA GLY A 92 -0.06 -3.92 -20.93
C GLY A 92 0.22 -2.80 -19.91
N ARG A 93 -0.82 -2.19 -19.32
CA ARG A 93 -0.69 -1.07 -18.36
C ARG A 93 -0.74 -1.51 -16.90
N CYS A 94 -0.99 -2.78 -16.62
CA CYS A 94 -1.02 -3.31 -15.27
C CYS A 94 -0.30 -4.65 -15.16
N VAL A 95 0.44 -4.84 -14.08
CA VAL A 95 1.03 -6.13 -13.71
C VAL A 95 0.80 -6.35 -12.22
N VAL A 96 0.30 -7.54 -11.84
CA VAL A 96 0.12 -7.91 -10.43
C VAL A 96 0.90 -9.17 -10.14
N LEU A 97 1.80 -9.09 -9.16
CA LEU A 97 2.71 -10.16 -8.77
C LEU A 97 2.49 -10.59 -7.32
N GLN A 98 2.72 -11.88 -7.06
CA GLN A 98 2.84 -12.34 -5.68
C GLN A 98 4.27 -12.12 -5.20
N GLY A 99 4.42 -11.53 -4.01
CA GLY A 99 5.75 -11.29 -3.43
C GLY A 99 5.68 -10.51 -2.13
N SER A 100 6.83 -10.35 -1.50
CA SER A 100 7.01 -9.60 -0.27
C SER A 100 7.59 -8.21 -0.54
N VAL A 101 7.12 -7.21 0.22
CA VAL A 101 7.70 -5.86 0.18
C VAL A 101 9.12 -5.83 0.76
N ALA A 102 9.47 -6.80 1.62
CA ALA A 102 10.81 -6.91 2.19
C ALA A 102 11.88 -7.43 1.21
N ASP A 103 11.46 -7.91 0.04
CA ASP A 103 12.35 -8.47 -0.99
C ASP A 103 11.66 -8.42 -2.35
N MET A 104 11.77 -7.28 -3.03
CA MET A 104 11.06 -7.00 -4.28
C MET A 104 11.95 -7.29 -5.50
N MET A 105 11.44 -8.09 -6.44
CA MET A 105 12.11 -8.42 -7.70
C MET A 105 12.05 -7.30 -8.76
N PHE A 106 12.06 -6.04 -8.33
CA PHE A 106 12.07 -4.89 -9.23
C PHE A 106 13.46 -4.26 -9.27
N ALA A 107 13.81 -3.70 -10.41
CA ALA A 107 15.07 -2.97 -10.58
C ALA A 107 15.11 -1.70 -9.71
N ASP A 108 16.31 -1.28 -9.36
CA ASP A 108 16.54 -0.02 -8.68
C ASP A 108 16.06 1.15 -9.54
N ASN A 109 15.56 2.21 -8.90
CA ASN A 109 15.17 3.45 -9.56
C ASN A 109 14.18 3.25 -10.73
N TRP A 110 13.21 2.34 -10.55
CA TRP A 110 12.25 2.01 -11.60
C TRP A 110 10.94 2.81 -11.52
N PHE A 111 10.44 3.09 -10.31
CA PHE A 111 9.14 3.70 -10.11
C PHE A 111 9.22 5.19 -9.85
N ASP A 112 8.30 5.95 -10.42
CA ASP A 112 8.11 7.39 -10.14
C ASP A 112 7.37 7.59 -8.82
N ALA A 113 6.50 6.64 -8.45
CA ALA A 113 5.81 6.63 -7.18
C ALA A 113 5.61 5.21 -6.64
N VAL A 114 5.60 5.07 -5.32
CA VAL A 114 5.19 3.85 -4.59
C VAL A 114 4.08 4.22 -3.62
N THR A 115 3.08 3.36 -3.50
CA THR A 115 1.96 3.56 -2.57
C THR A 115 1.79 2.36 -1.65
N ALA A 116 1.31 2.61 -0.43
CA ALA A 116 0.95 1.61 0.56
C ALA A 116 -0.35 2.05 1.25
N PHE A 117 -1.47 1.38 0.96
CA PHE A 117 -2.78 1.69 1.53
C PHE A 117 -3.21 0.58 2.48
N GLU A 118 -3.38 0.87 3.78
CA GLU A 118 -3.85 -0.07 4.80
C GLU A 118 -2.99 -1.34 4.92
N THR A 119 -1.71 -1.27 4.64
CA THR A 119 -0.87 -2.47 4.53
C THR A 119 0.40 -2.43 5.39
N VAL A 120 0.94 -1.25 5.71
CA VAL A 120 2.16 -1.07 6.51
C VAL A 120 2.06 -1.73 7.88
N TYR A 121 0.87 -1.86 8.42
CA TYR A 121 0.56 -2.59 9.67
C TYR A 121 1.09 -4.03 9.71
N PHE A 122 1.24 -4.66 8.54
CA PHE A 122 1.54 -6.07 8.38
C PHE A 122 2.91 -6.33 7.76
N TRP A 123 3.68 -5.27 7.49
CA TRP A 123 4.98 -5.43 6.87
C TRP A 123 5.98 -6.05 7.84
N PRO A 124 6.68 -7.13 7.45
CA PRO A 124 7.74 -7.68 8.27
C PRO A 124 8.94 -6.73 8.24
N ASP A 125 9.65 -6.56 9.36
CA ASP A 125 10.87 -5.74 9.38
C ASP A 125 10.69 -4.41 8.63
N LEU A 126 9.93 -3.49 9.22
CA LEU A 126 9.56 -2.23 8.58
C LEU A 126 10.75 -1.42 8.04
N PRO A 127 11.90 -1.30 8.76
CA PRO A 127 13.09 -0.67 8.22
C PRO A 127 13.61 -1.30 6.93
N ARG A 128 13.60 -2.64 6.83
CA ARG A 128 13.98 -3.36 5.61
C ARG A 128 13.01 -3.08 4.47
N CYS A 129 11.71 -3.12 4.74
CA CYS A 129 10.69 -2.81 3.74
C CYS A 129 10.83 -1.39 3.20
N PHE A 130 11.11 -0.40 4.07
CA PHE A 130 11.31 0.98 3.62
C PHE A 130 12.59 1.17 2.81
N ARG A 131 13.68 0.45 3.12
CA ARG A 131 14.88 0.43 2.27
C ARG A 131 14.61 -0.17 0.89
N GLU A 132 13.80 -1.23 0.80
CA GLU A 132 13.38 -1.82 -0.49
C GLU A 132 12.50 -0.85 -1.29
N VAL A 133 11.55 -0.16 -0.65
CA VAL A 133 10.77 0.90 -1.31
C VAL A 133 11.70 2.02 -1.81
N TYR A 134 12.65 2.45 -0.98
CA TYR A 134 13.65 3.46 -1.37
C TYR A 134 14.48 2.99 -2.56
N ARG A 135 14.93 1.74 -2.57
CA ARG A 135 15.74 1.18 -3.66
C ARG A 135 15.00 1.24 -5.00
N VAL A 136 13.75 0.80 -5.04
CA VAL A 136 12.97 0.71 -6.29
C VAL A 136 12.42 2.05 -6.78
N LEU A 137 12.32 3.06 -5.90
CA LEU A 137 11.95 4.43 -6.27
C LEU A 137 13.08 5.12 -7.03
N LYS A 138 12.73 5.92 -8.04
CA LYS A 138 13.64 6.85 -8.70
C LYS A 138 14.04 8.00 -7.75
N VAL A 139 15.20 8.59 -7.99
CA VAL A 139 15.55 9.85 -7.37
C VAL A 139 14.47 10.89 -7.70
N GLY A 140 14.00 11.61 -6.69
CA GLY A 140 12.86 12.51 -6.78
C GLY A 140 11.50 11.82 -6.83
N GLY A 141 11.44 10.49 -6.75
CA GLY A 141 10.19 9.72 -6.65
C GLY A 141 9.49 9.91 -5.30
N THR A 142 8.20 9.60 -5.25
CA THR A 142 7.37 9.78 -4.05
C THR A 142 6.91 8.45 -3.48
N PHE A 143 7.12 8.24 -2.18
CA PHE A 143 6.46 7.18 -1.42
C PHE A 143 5.25 7.76 -0.68
N LEU A 144 4.09 7.11 -0.79
CA LEU A 144 2.86 7.47 -0.09
C LEU A 144 2.39 6.31 0.77
N ILE A 145 2.22 6.56 2.07
CA ILE A 145 1.58 5.66 3.04
C ILE A 145 0.22 6.27 3.38
N CYS A 146 -0.85 5.47 3.41
CA CYS A 146 -2.18 5.95 3.79
C CYS A 146 -2.92 4.90 4.64
N ASN A 147 -3.26 5.28 5.87
CA ASN A 147 -3.78 4.41 6.91
C ASN A 147 -5.04 5.01 7.57
N GLU A 148 -6.03 4.16 7.94
CA GLU A 148 -7.19 4.56 8.75
C GLU A 148 -6.85 4.73 10.23
N ALA A 149 -5.89 3.96 10.74
CA ALA A 149 -5.41 4.04 12.11
C ALA A 149 -4.07 4.79 12.16
N ASN A 150 -3.92 5.68 13.12
CA ASN A 150 -2.75 6.55 13.28
C ASN A 150 -2.01 6.38 14.62
N GLY A 151 -2.46 5.45 15.47
CA GLY A 151 -1.85 5.18 16.77
C GLY A 151 -2.16 6.23 17.86
N ASP A 152 -3.08 7.15 17.61
CA ASP A 152 -3.42 8.24 18.54
C ASP A 152 -4.65 7.92 19.42
N THR A 153 -5.30 6.76 19.25
CA THR A 153 -6.56 6.45 19.94
C THR A 153 -6.56 5.06 20.58
N ASP A 154 -7.24 4.92 21.72
CA ASP A 154 -7.46 3.63 22.40
C ASP A 154 -8.17 2.59 21.50
N LYS A 155 -8.88 3.05 20.47
CA LYS A 155 -9.50 2.16 19.48
C LYS A 155 -8.46 1.44 18.63
N ASP A 156 -7.31 2.03 18.42
CA ASP A 156 -6.23 1.48 17.63
C ASP A 156 -5.59 0.28 18.36
N GLU A 157 -5.47 0.35 19.69
CA GLU A 157 -4.98 -0.75 20.52
C GLU A 157 -5.88 -1.99 20.41
N ARG A 158 -7.22 -1.78 20.39
CA ARG A 158 -8.19 -2.88 20.23
C ARG A 158 -8.03 -3.63 18.90
N TRP A 159 -7.63 -2.95 17.82
CA TRP A 159 -7.39 -3.60 16.54
C TRP A 159 -6.15 -4.49 16.58
N THR A 160 -5.10 -4.10 17.28
CA THR A 160 -3.89 -4.92 17.43
C THR A 160 -4.15 -6.18 18.25
N GLU A 161 -5.09 -6.14 19.21
CA GLU A 161 -5.54 -7.32 19.97
C GLU A 161 -6.38 -8.28 19.11
N ILE A 162 -7.27 -7.74 18.25
CA ILE A 162 -8.21 -8.53 17.43
C ILE A 162 -7.50 -9.15 16.22
N ILE A 163 -6.57 -8.42 15.59
CA ILE A 163 -5.88 -8.84 14.37
C ILE A 163 -4.45 -9.22 14.69
N GLY A 164 -4.19 -10.52 14.83
CA GLY A 164 -2.87 -11.02 15.15
C GLY A 164 -1.78 -10.56 14.17
N GLY A 165 -0.69 -10.02 14.71
CA GLY A 165 0.46 -9.52 13.94
C GLY A 165 0.21 -8.21 13.20
N MET A 166 -0.80 -7.44 13.60
CA MET A 166 -0.99 -6.05 13.21
C MET A 166 -0.18 -5.15 14.14
N THR A 167 0.57 -4.21 13.59
CA THR A 167 1.25 -3.15 14.35
C THR A 167 0.80 -1.80 13.82
N ILE A 168 0.20 -0.99 14.67
CA ILE A 168 -0.19 0.38 14.33
C ILE A 168 0.92 1.30 14.79
N TYR A 169 1.51 2.01 13.83
CA TYR A 169 2.63 2.93 14.07
C TYR A 169 2.10 4.36 14.16
N LYS A 170 2.66 5.15 15.08
CA LYS A 170 2.46 6.59 15.11
C LYS A 170 3.15 7.27 13.93
N ASP A 171 2.65 8.43 13.58
CA ASP A 171 3.25 9.24 12.50
C ASP A 171 4.73 9.58 12.75
N THR A 172 5.08 9.84 14.02
CA THR A 172 6.47 10.11 14.44
C THR A 172 7.39 8.92 14.24
N GLU A 173 6.91 7.70 14.51
CA GLU A 173 7.66 6.46 14.29
C GLU A 173 7.86 6.19 12.80
N LEU A 174 6.78 6.31 12.00
CA LEU A 174 6.87 6.14 10.55
C LEU A 174 7.80 7.16 9.92
N LYS A 175 7.75 8.42 10.39
CA LYS A 175 8.68 9.46 9.94
C LYS A 175 10.13 9.09 10.24
N ALA A 176 10.43 8.65 11.46
CA ALA A 176 11.78 8.26 11.86
C ALA A 176 12.30 7.09 11.00
N TYR A 177 11.49 6.06 10.76
CA TYR A 177 11.86 4.93 9.90
C TYR A 177 12.07 5.34 8.44
N LEU A 178 11.27 6.27 7.91
CA LEU A 178 11.44 6.81 6.56
C LEU A 178 12.76 7.57 6.43
N GLU A 179 13.05 8.47 7.37
CA GLU A 179 14.30 9.24 7.39
C GLU A 179 15.53 8.32 7.53
N GLN A 180 15.44 7.27 8.38
CA GLN A 180 16.49 6.26 8.52
C GLN A 180 16.71 5.45 7.21
N ALA A 181 15.67 5.25 6.42
CA ALA A 181 15.78 4.59 5.12
C ALA A 181 16.33 5.50 4.00
N GLY A 182 16.53 6.80 4.28
CA GLY A 182 17.10 7.79 3.35
C GLY A 182 16.06 8.73 2.72
N PHE A 183 14.78 8.60 3.07
CA PHE A 183 13.74 9.51 2.58
C PHE A 183 13.88 10.90 3.21
N HIS A 184 13.50 11.92 2.46
CA HIS A 184 13.46 13.31 2.89
C HIS A 184 12.10 13.95 2.55
N GLU A 185 11.91 15.24 2.89
CA GLU A 185 10.65 15.96 2.66
C GLU A 185 9.43 15.18 3.17
N VAL A 186 9.53 14.56 4.34
CA VAL A 186 8.44 13.78 4.93
C VAL A 186 7.33 14.71 5.36
N GLN A 187 6.18 14.62 4.69
CA GLN A 187 4.98 15.41 4.98
C GLN A 187 3.90 14.52 5.59
N ILE A 188 3.29 14.98 6.67
CA ILE A 188 2.27 14.26 7.42
C ILE A 188 0.93 14.98 7.28
N HIS A 189 -0.09 14.25 6.86
CA HIS A 189 -1.46 14.71 6.74
C HIS A 189 -2.36 13.87 7.63
N LYS A 190 -3.16 14.50 8.46
CA LYS A 190 -4.11 13.83 9.36
C LYS A 190 -5.55 14.30 9.09
N LYS A 191 -6.50 13.38 9.20
CA LYS A 191 -7.94 13.67 9.17
C LYS A 191 -8.68 12.73 10.12
N LYS A 192 -8.96 13.18 11.34
CA LYS A 192 -9.45 12.32 12.43
C LYS A 192 -8.44 11.22 12.71
N SER A 193 -8.84 9.93 12.60
CA SER A 193 -7.94 8.78 12.74
C SER A 193 -7.12 8.49 11.45
N TRP A 194 -7.43 9.12 10.33
CA TRP A 194 -6.73 8.87 9.08
C TRP A 194 -5.36 9.54 9.07
N LEU A 195 -4.39 8.80 8.61
CA LEU A 195 -3.01 9.23 8.44
C LEU A 195 -2.60 9.06 6.97
N CYS A 196 -2.02 10.09 6.37
CA CYS A 196 -1.32 9.97 5.10
C CYS A 196 0.06 10.61 5.22
N ILE A 197 1.10 9.88 4.83
CA ILE A 197 2.47 10.37 4.82
C ILE A 197 2.98 10.31 3.38
N THR A 198 3.61 11.38 2.93
CA THR A 198 4.38 11.39 1.69
C THR A 198 5.84 11.68 2.00
N ALA A 199 6.76 11.00 1.30
CA ALA A 199 8.19 11.18 1.44
C ALA A 199 8.87 11.11 0.08
N ARG A 200 10.00 11.78 -0.10
CA ARG A 200 10.78 11.84 -1.35
C ARG A 200 12.05 11.01 -1.22
N LYS A 201 12.45 10.39 -2.32
CA LYS A 201 13.80 9.83 -2.47
C LYS A 201 14.75 10.88 -2.98
#